data_f2c57dc4df5010b80589b479ce292556
#
_entry.id   f2c57dc4df5010b80589b479ce292556
#
_cell.length_a   1.000
_cell.length_b   1.000
_cell.length_c   1.000
_cell.angle_alpha   90.00
_cell.angle_beta   90.00
_cell.angle_gamma   90.00
#
_symmetry.space_group_name_H-M   'P 1'
#
loop_
_entity.id
_entity.type
_entity.pdbx_description
1 polymer ?
#
loop_
_entity_poly.entity_id
_entity_poly.type
_entity_poly.pdbx_seq_one_letter_code
_entity_poly.pdbx_strand_id
1 'polypeptide(L)'
;MRTVDVGFNVYISNNIGAEAMGLFSLISGVYGFALTFATSGINLATTRLVAESLGTGDNGRVRASMKRSLAYSICFGCTAAIILFLSANHIGSVWLDDERTVIPLRLLSITLPLISITSCLRGYFSAVRRVYKNAVSQVCEQAVRIFATVYLLSALIARDIESACTAIIVGGTLSDLLSFAVMYIMYLYDRYRHTQKKLTQSTTGLTSHLLHIALPVAFSTYARSGLLTLEHILIPIGLRKSGSSRGESLAAYGTLHSMVMPIVLFPSALISNFSGLLIPELAECKVRNNHIQIRYITSRVFQLSLLFSICVSGIMICFSNELGQVIYSSNEASSYIKLLAPLIPIMYLDTTTDSMLKGLGQQLYSMNINIIDASLSVLLVWILLPSLGINGYIITIFITEILNATFSIVKLISVTNMKTDTVKWIFKPLACIVGSTSVSKLLFSTVWRLQQSAFSLTVHITVSVILYFVFCIATFAVSRDDIRWIGSILHKSSQKKSKPERGSDAPPLLNSSKTRKQAKI
;
A
#
# COMPACT_ATOMS: atom_id res chain seq x y z
N MET A 1 -11.03 4.04 -4.17
CA MET A 1 -10.82 3.59 -2.80
C MET A 1 -9.87 4.53 -2.05
N ARG A 2 -8.58 4.67 -2.36
CA ARG A 2 -7.66 5.52 -1.59
C ARG A 2 -8.13 6.97 -1.38
N THR A 3 -8.79 7.60 -2.37
CA THR A 3 -9.36 8.95 -2.19
C THR A 3 -10.44 8.97 -1.10
N VAL A 4 -11.27 7.95 -1.09
CA VAL A 4 -12.33 7.80 -0.08
C VAL A 4 -11.72 7.53 1.30
N ASP A 5 -10.65 6.71 1.36
CA ASP A 5 -9.92 6.42 2.61
C ASP A 5 -9.30 7.70 3.20
N VAL A 6 -8.66 8.52 2.37
CA VAL A 6 -8.08 9.80 2.83
C VAL A 6 -9.16 10.77 3.28
N GLY A 7 -10.25 10.93 2.51
CA GLY A 7 -11.36 11.79 2.90
C GLY A 7 -12.01 11.34 4.22
N PHE A 8 -12.14 10.03 4.40
CA PHE A 8 -12.67 9.46 5.64
C PHE A 8 -11.70 9.66 6.82
N ASN A 9 -10.40 9.51 6.59
CA ASN A 9 -9.37 9.80 7.61
C ASN A 9 -9.40 11.27 8.04
N VAL A 10 -9.53 12.19 7.09
CA VAL A 10 -9.71 13.62 7.37
C VAL A 10 -10.97 13.88 8.20
N TYR A 11 -12.10 13.26 7.81
CA TYR A 11 -13.34 13.38 8.58
C TYR A 11 -13.17 12.91 10.02
N ILE A 12 -12.58 11.73 10.23
CA ILE A 12 -12.32 11.20 11.56
C ILE A 12 -11.42 12.16 12.35
N SER A 13 -10.29 12.56 11.78
CA SER A 13 -9.30 13.40 12.42
C SER A 13 -9.89 14.73 12.91
N ASN A 14 -10.75 15.35 12.10
CA ASN A 14 -11.40 16.62 12.48
C ASN A 14 -12.45 16.45 13.58
N ASN A 15 -13.02 15.24 13.75
CA ASN A 15 -14.02 14.98 14.80
C ASN A 15 -13.40 14.54 16.13
N ILE A 16 -12.30 13.78 16.10
CA ILE A 16 -11.74 13.19 17.34
C ILE A 16 -10.44 13.86 17.81
N GLY A 17 -9.80 14.66 16.95
CA GLY A 17 -8.56 15.37 17.26
C GLY A 17 -7.29 14.52 17.17
N ALA A 18 -6.14 15.21 17.33
CA ALA A 18 -4.82 14.62 17.09
C ALA A 18 -4.42 13.56 18.13
N GLU A 19 -4.77 13.74 19.41
CA GLU A 19 -4.45 12.77 20.47
C GLU A 19 -5.17 11.44 20.25
N ALA A 20 -6.47 11.48 19.95
CA ALA A 20 -7.23 10.27 19.65
C ALA A 20 -6.76 9.58 18.38
N MET A 21 -6.35 10.35 17.35
CA MET A 21 -5.72 9.80 16.15
C MET A 21 -4.38 9.13 16.46
N GLY A 22 -3.60 9.68 17.39
CA GLY A 22 -2.37 9.06 17.88
C GLY A 22 -2.61 7.73 18.59
N LEU A 23 -3.60 7.70 19.48
CA LEU A 23 -4.02 6.48 20.16
C LEU A 23 -4.51 5.42 19.16
N PHE A 24 -5.35 5.81 18.21
CA PHE A 24 -5.82 4.93 17.13
C PHE A 24 -4.67 4.37 16.28
N SER A 25 -3.68 5.19 15.92
CA SER A 25 -2.49 4.74 15.18
C SER A 25 -1.64 3.77 15.97
N LEU A 26 -1.50 3.99 17.26
CA LEU A 26 -0.76 3.10 18.17
C LEU A 26 -1.42 1.73 18.26
N ILE A 27 -2.74 1.70 18.46
CA ILE A 27 -3.55 0.47 18.44
C ILE A 27 -3.42 -0.24 17.09
N SER A 28 -3.54 0.52 15.99
CA SER A 28 -3.45 0.00 14.62
C SER A 28 -2.06 -0.56 14.30
N GLY A 29 -0.99 0.03 14.84
CA GLY A 29 0.38 -0.46 14.69
C GLY A 29 0.57 -1.85 15.31
N VAL A 30 0.07 -2.06 16.53
CA VAL A 30 0.10 -3.37 17.20
C VAL A 30 -0.79 -4.38 16.48
N TYR A 31 -2.01 -3.97 16.17
CA TYR A 31 -2.95 -4.81 15.42
C TYR A 31 -2.42 -5.20 14.05
N GLY A 32 -1.67 -4.32 13.37
CA GLY A 32 -1.03 -4.58 12.08
C GLY A 32 -0.09 -5.79 12.09
N PHE A 33 0.65 -6.01 13.18
CA PHE A 33 1.45 -7.22 13.34
C PHE A 33 0.59 -8.47 13.49
N ALA A 34 -0.43 -8.44 14.36
CA ALA A 34 -1.34 -9.56 14.56
C ALA A 34 -2.11 -9.90 13.26
N LEU A 35 -2.53 -8.89 12.51
CA LEU A 35 -3.15 -9.02 11.20
C LEU A 35 -2.20 -9.66 10.17
N THR A 36 -0.95 -9.21 10.15
CA THR A 36 0.09 -9.79 9.30
C THR A 36 0.32 -11.25 9.65
N PHE A 37 0.40 -11.59 10.93
CA PHE A 37 0.54 -12.98 11.40
C PHE A 37 -0.65 -13.86 10.96
N ALA A 38 -1.87 -13.35 11.07
CA ALA A 38 -3.09 -14.06 10.68
C ALA A 38 -3.23 -14.29 9.17
N THR A 39 -2.73 -13.35 8.33
CA THR A 39 -3.05 -13.30 6.89
C THR A 39 -1.87 -13.57 5.96
N SER A 40 -0.63 -13.56 6.47
CA SER A 40 0.56 -13.65 5.64
C SER A 40 0.66 -14.97 4.87
N GLY A 41 0.98 -14.83 3.61
CA GLY A 41 1.21 -15.94 2.71
C GLY A 41 -0.05 -16.65 2.21
N ILE A 42 -1.20 -16.55 2.94
CA ILE A 42 -2.39 -17.36 2.60
C ILE A 42 -3.04 -16.94 1.27
N ASN A 43 -3.14 -15.65 0.99
CA ASN A 43 -3.72 -15.17 -0.26
C ASN A 43 -2.93 -15.70 -1.47
N LEU A 44 -1.60 -15.54 -1.44
CA LEU A 44 -0.70 -16.00 -2.51
C LEU A 44 -0.70 -17.52 -2.62
N ALA A 45 -0.59 -18.23 -1.50
CA ALA A 45 -0.57 -19.68 -1.47
C ALA A 45 -1.88 -20.28 -1.99
N THR A 46 -3.03 -19.71 -1.56
CA THR A 46 -4.35 -20.14 -2.07
C THR A 46 -4.49 -19.87 -3.57
N THR A 47 -4.08 -18.66 -4.01
CA THR A 47 -4.14 -18.29 -5.43
C THR A 47 -3.35 -19.29 -6.28
N ARG A 48 -2.13 -19.62 -5.86
CA ARG A 48 -1.25 -20.54 -6.59
C ARG A 48 -1.78 -21.97 -6.54
N LEU A 49 -2.12 -22.48 -5.36
CA LEU A 49 -2.59 -23.86 -5.17
C LEU A 49 -3.90 -24.14 -5.94
N VAL A 50 -4.83 -23.17 -5.93
CA VAL A 50 -6.09 -23.28 -6.66
C VAL A 50 -5.86 -23.14 -8.16
N ALA A 51 -5.00 -22.24 -8.62
CA ALA A 51 -4.68 -22.08 -10.03
C ALA A 51 -4.01 -23.34 -10.61
N GLU A 52 -3.07 -23.96 -9.89
CA GLU A 52 -2.46 -25.24 -10.25
C GLU A 52 -3.50 -26.37 -10.32
N SER A 53 -4.42 -26.41 -9.35
CA SER A 53 -5.51 -27.39 -9.32
C SER A 53 -6.52 -27.19 -10.46
N LEU A 54 -6.80 -25.96 -10.87
CA LEU A 54 -7.61 -25.65 -12.05
C LEU A 54 -6.91 -26.05 -13.34
N GLY A 55 -5.59 -25.87 -13.42
CA GLY A 55 -4.78 -26.29 -14.57
C GLY A 55 -4.81 -27.79 -14.84
N THR A 56 -5.04 -28.62 -13.81
CA THR A 56 -5.24 -30.09 -13.97
C THR A 56 -6.67 -30.47 -14.37
N GLY A 57 -7.61 -29.54 -14.44
CA GLY A 57 -9.02 -29.78 -14.79
C GLY A 57 -9.82 -30.53 -13.73
N ASP A 58 -9.27 -30.76 -12.53
CA ASP A 58 -9.92 -31.54 -11.46
C ASP A 58 -10.57 -30.62 -10.42
N ASN A 59 -11.88 -30.47 -10.51
CA ASN A 59 -12.66 -29.66 -9.54
C ASN A 59 -12.64 -30.25 -8.11
N GLY A 60 -12.39 -31.55 -7.96
CA GLY A 60 -12.23 -32.20 -6.66
C GLY A 60 -10.95 -31.75 -5.97
N ARG A 61 -9.85 -31.60 -6.73
CA ARG A 61 -8.58 -31.09 -6.24
C ARG A 61 -8.69 -29.61 -5.83
N VAL A 62 -9.45 -28.80 -6.56
CA VAL A 62 -9.75 -27.41 -6.17
C VAL A 62 -10.43 -27.35 -4.80
N ARG A 63 -11.44 -28.23 -4.56
CA ARG A 63 -12.11 -28.29 -3.25
C ARG A 63 -11.18 -28.74 -2.14
N ALA A 64 -10.35 -29.75 -2.39
CA ALA A 64 -9.37 -30.22 -1.42
C ALA A 64 -8.36 -29.11 -1.07
N SER A 65 -7.88 -28.37 -2.08
CA SER A 65 -7.00 -27.21 -1.91
C SER A 65 -7.65 -26.14 -1.08
N MET A 66 -8.90 -25.76 -1.38
CA MET A 66 -9.65 -24.76 -0.60
C MET A 66 -9.90 -25.19 0.84
N LYS A 67 -10.26 -26.48 1.08
CA LYS A 67 -10.46 -26.99 2.44
C LYS A 67 -9.19 -26.84 3.28
N ARG A 68 -8.01 -27.12 2.71
CA ARG A 68 -6.72 -26.99 3.40
C ARG A 68 -6.31 -25.54 3.59
N SER A 69 -6.53 -24.69 2.60
CA SER A 69 -6.28 -23.26 2.72
C SER A 69 -7.18 -22.60 3.78
N LEU A 70 -8.46 -22.98 3.85
CA LEU A 70 -9.37 -22.52 4.91
C LEU A 70 -8.96 -23.03 6.29
N ALA A 71 -8.54 -24.32 6.40
CA ALA A 71 -8.04 -24.85 7.66
C ALA A 71 -6.79 -24.09 8.15
N TYR A 72 -5.86 -23.79 7.24
CA TYR A 72 -4.70 -22.95 7.51
C TYR A 72 -5.12 -21.55 8.01
N SER A 73 -6.04 -20.90 7.29
CA SER A 73 -6.54 -19.56 7.66
C SER A 73 -7.19 -19.54 9.04
N ILE A 74 -8.02 -20.54 9.34
CA ILE A 74 -8.67 -20.67 10.65
C ILE A 74 -7.61 -20.89 11.74
N CYS A 75 -6.66 -21.78 11.52
CA CYS A 75 -5.60 -22.07 12.48
C CYS A 75 -4.79 -20.82 12.80
N PHE A 76 -4.21 -20.15 11.81
CA PHE A 76 -3.39 -18.95 12.02
C PHE A 76 -4.22 -17.76 12.51
N GLY A 77 -5.44 -17.57 11.98
CA GLY A 77 -6.33 -16.51 12.41
C GLY A 77 -6.77 -16.68 13.88
N CYS A 78 -7.18 -17.89 14.29
CA CYS A 78 -7.54 -18.15 15.68
C CYS A 78 -6.33 -18.07 16.63
N THR A 79 -5.16 -18.54 16.21
CA THR A 79 -3.94 -18.42 17.01
C THR A 79 -3.57 -16.95 17.23
N ALA A 80 -3.62 -16.13 16.17
CA ALA A 80 -3.40 -14.69 16.27
C ALA A 80 -4.41 -14.02 17.23
N ALA A 81 -5.68 -14.38 17.09
CA ALA A 81 -6.76 -13.85 17.93
C ALA A 81 -6.56 -14.20 19.41
N ILE A 82 -6.25 -15.44 19.72
CA ILE A 82 -6.01 -15.90 21.10
C ILE A 82 -4.79 -15.19 21.68
N ILE A 83 -3.69 -15.12 20.95
CA ILE A 83 -2.48 -14.44 21.39
C ILE A 83 -2.78 -12.96 21.69
N LEU A 84 -3.39 -12.24 20.74
CA LEU A 84 -3.70 -10.82 20.90
C LEU A 84 -4.69 -10.59 22.05
N PHE A 85 -5.74 -11.41 22.18
CA PHE A 85 -6.73 -11.29 23.23
C PHE A 85 -6.14 -11.48 24.64
N LEU A 86 -5.32 -12.52 24.81
CA LEU A 86 -4.68 -12.82 26.10
C LEU A 86 -3.58 -11.81 26.44
N SER A 87 -2.82 -11.35 25.44
CA SER A 87 -1.74 -10.39 25.65
C SER A 87 -2.22 -8.93 25.69
N ALA A 88 -3.47 -8.63 25.34
CA ALA A 88 -3.99 -7.26 25.24
C ALA A 88 -3.78 -6.43 26.52
N ASN A 89 -3.98 -7.02 27.71
CA ASN A 89 -3.72 -6.33 28.97
C ASN A 89 -2.22 -6.00 29.13
N HIS A 90 -1.36 -6.97 28.88
CA HIS A 90 0.10 -6.78 29.02
C HIS A 90 0.61 -5.77 28.00
N ILE A 91 0.11 -5.84 26.77
CA ILE A 91 0.47 -4.87 25.72
C ILE A 91 0.01 -3.47 26.12
N GLY A 92 -1.25 -3.32 26.53
CA GLY A 92 -1.81 -2.01 26.88
C GLY A 92 -1.13 -1.38 28.10
N SER A 93 -0.96 -2.14 29.19
CA SER A 93 -0.42 -1.60 30.44
C SER A 93 1.09 -1.49 30.49
N VAL A 94 1.86 -2.42 29.84
CA VAL A 94 3.33 -2.47 29.95
C VAL A 94 4.02 -1.92 28.71
N TRP A 95 3.57 -2.29 27.50
CA TRP A 95 4.25 -1.86 26.28
C TRP A 95 3.81 -0.48 25.81
N LEU A 96 2.49 -0.24 25.81
CA LEU A 96 1.93 1.03 25.37
C LEU A 96 1.79 2.03 26.53
N ASP A 97 1.80 1.50 27.76
CA ASP A 97 1.57 2.27 28.97
C ASP A 97 0.29 3.13 28.84
N ASP A 98 -0.76 2.53 28.23
CA ASP A 98 -2.08 3.15 28.03
C ASP A 98 -3.20 2.12 28.10
N GLU A 99 -3.88 2.07 29.26
CA GLU A 99 -4.98 1.12 29.50
C GLU A 99 -6.17 1.33 28.54
N ARG A 100 -6.32 2.53 27.98
CA ARG A 100 -7.36 2.84 26.97
C ARG A 100 -7.24 2.00 25.70
N THR A 101 -6.09 1.35 25.48
CA THR A 101 -5.84 0.48 24.31
C THR A 101 -6.35 -0.95 24.48
N VAL A 102 -6.60 -1.39 25.70
CA VAL A 102 -6.91 -2.79 26.04
C VAL A 102 -8.22 -3.26 25.42
N ILE A 103 -9.31 -2.51 25.62
CA ILE A 103 -10.64 -2.84 25.08
C ILE A 103 -10.61 -2.84 23.55
N PRO A 104 -10.08 -1.80 22.87
CA PRO A 104 -9.87 -1.81 21.43
C PRO A 104 -9.11 -3.02 20.89
N LEU A 105 -7.97 -3.39 21.50
CA LEU A 105 -7.19 -4.55 21.08
C LEU A 105 -7.95 -5.87 21.23
N ARG A 106 -8.72 -6.04 22.28
CA ARG A 106 -9.59 -7.22 22.47
C ARG A 106 -10.68 -7.29 21.41
N LEU A 107 -11.32 -6.16 21.08
CA LEU A 107 -12.33 -6.11 20.02
C LEU A 107 -11.72 -6.48 18.65
N LEU A 108 -10.58 -5.92 18.33
CA LEU A 108 -9.86 -6.21 17.07
C LEU A 108 -9.40 -7.68 16.99
N SER A 109 -9.07 -8.32 18.11
CA SER A 109 -8.67 -9.73 18.10
C SER A 109 -9.75 -10.66 17.55
N ILE A 110 -11.03 -10.34 17.78
CA ILE A 110 -12.18 -11.15 17.31
C ILE A 110 -12.28 -11.14 15.77
N THR A 111 -11.80 -10.10 15.11
CA THR A 111 -11.88 -9.99 13.65
C THR A 111 -10.80 -10.79 12.92
N LEU A 112 -9.67 -11.12 13.57
CA LEU A 112 -8.52 -11.76 12.93
C LEU A 112 -8.87 -13.09 12.22
N PRO A 113 -9.65 -14.03 12.79
CA PRO A 113 -10.06 -15.24 12.07
C PRO A 113 -10.88 -14.93 10.82
N LEU A 114 -11.78 -13.94 10.90
CA LEU A 114 -12.67 -13.55 9.80
C LEU A 114 -11.85 -12.95 8.63
N ILE A 115 -10.91 -12.07 8.96
CA ILE A 115 -10.05 -11.44 7.95
C ILE A 115 -9.10 -12.47 7.32
N SER A 116 -8.60 -13.43 8.09
CA SER A 116 -7.76 -14.51 7.57
C SER A 116 -8.54 -15.37 6.57
N ILE A 117 -9.77 -15.76 6.89
CA ILE A 117 -10.65 -16.51 5.97
C ILE A 117 -10.97 -15.66 4.73
N THR A 118 -11.30 -14.38 4.90
CA THR A 118 -11.56 -13.45 3.80
C THR A 118 -10.35 -13.34 2.87
N SER A 119 -9.13 -13.28 3.40
CA SER A 119 -7.88 -13.28 2.64
C SER A 119 -7.72 -14.57 1.80
N CYS A 120 -8.04 -15.73 2.36
CA CYS A 120 -8.09 -17.01 1.64
C CYS A 120 -9.12 -16.97 0.50
N LEU A 121 -10.33 -16.47 0.74
CA LEU A 121 -11.38 -16.36 -0.27
C LEU A 121 -11.01 -15.37 -1.39
N ARG A 122 -10.35 -14.25 -1.05
CA ARG A 122 -9.79 -13.31 -2.06
C ARG A 122 -8.77 -14.02 -2.96
N GLY A 123 -7.93 -14.90 -2.39
CA GLY A 123 -7.00 -15.75 -3.13
C GLY A 123 -7.71 -16.68 -4.10
N TYR A 124 -8.80 -17.33 -3.67
CA TYR A 124 -9.64 -18.16 -4.54
C TYR A 124 -10.18 -17.39 -5.74
N PHE A 125 -10.81 -16.21 -5.51
CA PHE A 125 -11.38 -15.44 -6.61
C PHE A 125 -10.30 -14.86 -7.55
N SER A 126 -9.10 -14.62 -7.05
CA SER A 126 -7.95 -14.26 -7.89
C SER A 126 -7.52 -15.41 -8.78
N ALA A 127 -7.46 -16.65 -8.25
CA ALA A 127 -7.12 -17.86 -9.00
C ALA A 127 -8.11 -18.19 -10.11
N VAL A 128 -9.43 -18.06 -9.83
CA VAL A 128 -10.48 -18.28 -10.84
C VAL A 128 -10.70 -17.07 -11.77
N ARG A 129 -9.79 -16.06 -11.73
CA ARG A 129 -9.83 -14.85 -12.56
C ARG A 129 -11.10 -14.00 -12.40
N ARG A 130 -11.80 -14.12 -11.27
CA ARG A 130 -13.02 -13.34 -10.95
C ARG A 130 -12.73 -12.20 -9.97
N VAL A 131 -11.69 -11.43 -10.26
CA VAL A 131 -11.17 -10.34 -9.40
C VAL A 131 -12.22 -9.27 -9.10
N TYR A 132 -13.24 -9.09 -9.98
CA TYR A 132 -14.33 -8.15 -9.74
C TYR A 132 -15.09 -8.44 -8.44
N LYS A 133 -15.18 -9.72 -8.00
CA LYS A 133 -15.82 -10.09 -6.72
C LYS A 133 -15.03 -9.55 -5.52
N ASN A 134 -13.69 -9.55 -5.62
CA ASN A 134 -12.85 -8.93 -4.59
C ASN A 134 -13.10 -7.41 -4.53
N ALA A 135 -13.23 -6.76 -5.70
CA ALA A 135 -13.51 -5.33 -5.76
C ALA A 135 -14.88 -4.98 -5.17
N VAL A 136 -15.93 -5.76 -5.48
CA VAL A 136 -17.28 -5.57 -4.91
C VAL A 136 -17.24 -5.69 -3.38
N SER A 137 -16.59 -6.74 -2.85
CA SER A 137 -16.46 -6.91 -1.40
C SER A 137 -15.75 -5.73 -0.74
N GLN A 138 -14.68 -5.21 -1.36
CA GLN A 138 -13.94 -4.04 -0.84
C GLN A 138 -14.80 -2.76 -0.85
N VAL A 139 -15.61 -2.56 -1.90
CA VAL A 139 -16.52 -1.40 -1.95
C VAL A 139 -17.58 -1.49 -0.85
N CYS A 140 -18.20 -2.67 -0.66
CA CYS A 140 -19.17 -2.89 0.41
C CYS A 140 -18.53 -2.69 1.79
N GLU A 141 -17.35 -3.26 2.01
CA GLU A 141 -16.56 -3.10 3.24
C GLU A 141 -16.33 -1.62 3.57
N GLN A 142 -15.84 -0.86 2.59
CA GLN A 142 -15.56 0.57 2.77
C GLN A 142 -16.82 1.39 3.04
N ALA A 143 -17.91 1.11 2.31
CA ALA A 143 -19.18 1.79 2.54
C ALA A 143 -19.68 1.57 3.97
N VAL A 144 -19.69 0.32 4.43
CA VAL A 144 -20.15 0.00 5.80
C VAL A 144 -19.20 0.59 6.85
N ARG A 145 -17.90 0.56 6.63
CA ARG A 145 -16.93 1.19 7.53
C ARG A 145 -17.25 2.67 7.74
N ILE A 146 -17.47 3.40 6.64
CA ILE A 146 -17.80 4.83 6.71
C ILE A 146 -19.13 5.05 7.43
N PHE A 147 -20.21 4.39 6.97
CA PHE A 147 -21.54 4.59 7.56
C PHE A 147 -21.59 4.19 9.03
N ALA A 148 -21.03 3.04 9.39
CA ALA A 148 -21.02 2.58 10.76
C ALA A 148 -20.20 3.50 11.68
N THR A 149 -19.01 3.92 11.25
CA THR A 149 -18.17 4.82 12.05
C THR A 149 -18.81 6.19 12.20
N VAL A 150 -19.34 6.79 11.12
CA VAL A 150 -20.04 8.08 11.19
C VAL A 150 -21.25 8.00 12.12
N TYR A 151 -22.06 6.95 11.98
CA TYR A 151 -23.21 6.74 12.84
C TYR A 151 -22.83 6.57 14.32
N LEU A 152 -21.83 5.74 14.62
CA LEU A 152 -21.37 5.50 15.99
C LEU A 152 -20.76 6.75 16.61
N LEU A 153 -19.94 7.52 15.87
CA LEU A 153 -19.39 8.77 16.37
C LEU A 153 -20.48 9.81 16.66
N SER A 154 -21.52 9.88 15.83
CA SER A 154 -22.63 10.81 16.02
C SER A 154 -23.59 10.36 17.13
N ALA A 155 -23.89 9.06 17.24
CA ALA A 155 -24.85 8.50 18.20
C ALA A 155 -24.29 8.41 19.63
N LEU A 156 -22.99 8.05 19.76
CA LEU A 156 -22.36 7.90 21.08
C LEU A 156 -21.97 9.24 21.71
N ILE A 157 -22.12 10.38 21.00
CA ILE A 157 -21.60 11.69 21.40
C ILE A 157 -20.27 11.45 22.09
N ALA A 158 -19.22 11.17 21.32
CA ALA A 158 -17.91 10.76 21.83
C ALA A 158 -17.40 11.76 22.86
N ARG A 159 -17.69 11.52 24.13
CA ARG A 159 -17.32 12.41 25.25
C ARG A 159 -15.86 12.29 25.60
N ASP A 160 -15.30 11.09 25.36
CA ASP A 160 -13.92 10.73 25.73
C ASP A 160 -13.16 10.14 24.54
N ILE A 161 -11.82 10.30 24.56
CA ILE A 161 -10.91 9.77 23.54
C ILE A 161 -11.07 8.26 23.38
N GLU A 162 -11.27 7.53 24.48
CA GLU A 162 -11.46 6.08 24.48
C GLU A 162 -12.73 5.67 23.75
N SER A 163 -13.86 6.34 24.01
CA SER A 163 -15.14 6.08 23.34
C SER A 163 -15.07 6.37 21.85
N ALA A 164 -14.37 7.43 21.46
CA ALA A 164 -14.15 7.78 20.05
C ALA A 164 -13.31 6.73 19.31
N CYS A 165 -12.19 6.31 19.88
CA CYS A 165 -11.37 5.24 19.32
C CYS A 165 -12.15 3.92 19.22
N THR A 166 -12.90 3.57 20.26
CA THR A 166 -13.73 2.36 20.29
C THR A 166 -14.80 2.39 19.20
N ALA A 167 -15.46 3.54 18.98
CA ALA A 167 -16.46 3.71 17.91
C ALA A 167 -15.86 3.44 16.52
N ILE A 168 -14.66 3.95 16.23
CA ILE A 168 -13.97 3.73 14.96
C ILE A 168 -13.66 2.23 14.79
N ILE A 169 -13.18 1.58 15.85
CA ILE A 169 -12.81 0.17 15.82
C ILE A 169 -14.05 -0.72 15.66
N VAL A 170 -15.15 -0.42 16.35
CA VAL A 170 -16.41 -1.14 16.17
C VAL A 170 -16.95 -0.97 14.76
N GLY A 171 -16.89 0.24 14.17
CA GLY A 171 -17.25 0.48 12.78
C GLY A 171 -16.40 -0.34 11.81
N GLY A 172 -15.09 -0.43 12.06
CA GLY A 172 -14.17 -1.30 11.34
C GLY A 172 -14.52 -2.78 11.48
N THR A 173 -14.75 -3.25 12.70
CA THR A 173 -15.14 -4.64 13.00
C THR A 173 -16.44 -5.05 12.28
N LEU A 174 -17.43 -4.18 12.25
CA LEU A 174 -18.68 -4.40 11.51
C LEU A 174 -18.44 -4.51 10.00
N SER A 175 -17.56 -3.68 9.45
CA SER A 175 -17.22 -3.73 8.04
C SER A 175 -16.48 -5.03 7.67
N ASP A 176 -15.59 -5.51 8.53
CA ASP A 176 -14.85 -6.76 8.33
C ASP A 176 -15.80 -7.98 8.39
N LEU A 177 -16.76 -7.98 9.31
CA LEU A 177 -17.83 -8.97 9.40
C LEU A 177 -18.67 -9.04 8.12
N LEU A 178 -19.07 -7.88 7.60
CA LEU A 178 -19.82 -7.82 6.33
C LEU A 178 -18.98 -8.28 5.16
N SER A 179 -17.72 -7.83 5.07
CA SER A 179 -16.78 -8.26 4.03
C SER A 179 -16.63 -9.78 4.00
N PHE A 180 -16.46 -10.39 5.19
CA PHE A 180 -16.45 -11.84 5.34
C PHE A 180 -17.75 -12.48 4.86
N ALA A 181 -18.91 -11.98 5.31
CA ALA A 181 -20.21 -12.54 4.93
C ALA A 181 -20.43 -12.48 3.41
N VAL A 182 -20.16 -11.34 2.78
CA VAL A 182 -20.29 -11.14 1.33
C VAL A 182 -19.37 -12.10 0.56
N MET A 183 -18.10 -12.18 0.96
CA MET A 183 -17.13 -13.07 0.31
C MET A 183 -17.48 -14.54 0.48
N TYR A 184 -17.96 -14.94 1.67
CA TYR A 184 -18.35 -16.31 1.97
C TYR A 184 -19.61 -16.71 1.20
N ILE A 185 -20.63 -15.85 1.12
CA ILE A 185 -21.82 -16.09 0.31
C ILE A 185 -21.48 -16.23 -1.17
N MET A 186 -20.62 -15.33 -1.69
CA MET A 186 -20.15 -15.41 -3.07
C MET A 186 -19.38 -16.72 -3.35
N TYR A 187 -18.59 -17.18 -2.37
CA TYR A 187 -17.88 -18.45 -2.47
C TYR A 187 -18.83 -19.66 -2.44
N LEU A 188 -19.82 -19.67 -1.54
CA LEU A 188 -20.81 -20.75 -1.49
C LEU A 188 -21.62 -20.84 -2.80
N TYR A 189 -22.05 -19.70 -3.34
CA TYR A 189 -22.75 -19.64 -4.62
C TYR A 189 -21.88 -20.18 -5.77
N ASP A 190 -20.61 -19.80 -5.81
CA ASP A 190 -19.66 -20.28 -6.81
C ASP A 190 -19.41 -21.78 -6.69
N ARG A 191 -19.26 -22.25 -5.46
CA ARG A 191 -19.10 -23.68 -5.16
C ARG A 191 -20.32 -24.48 -5.58
N TYR A 192 -21.54 -23.99 -5.32
CA TYR A 192 -22.79 -24.66 -5.69
C TYR A 192 -22.91 -24.78 -7.21
N ARG A 193 -22.59 -23.73 -7.94
CA ARG A 193 -22.70 -23.70 -9.41
C ARG A 193 -21.70 -24.61 -10.14
N HIS A 194 -20.54 -24.90 -9.53
CA HIS A 194 -19.47 -25.70 -10.15
C HIS A 194 -19.32 -27.08 -9.53
N THR A 195 -20.39 -27.66 -8.99
CA THR A 195 -20.38 -28.89 -8.15
C THR A 195 -20.30 -30.19 -8.94
N GLN A 196 -20.06 -30.20 -10.25
CA GLN A 196 -20.05 -31.44 -11.02
C GLN A 196 -18.64 -31.90 -11.39
N LYS A 197 -18.01 -32.74 -10.55
CA LYS A 197 -17.18 -33.91 -10.92
C LYS A 197 -16.47 -34.49 -9.70
N LYS A 198 -16.36 -35.86 -9.66
CA LYS A 198 -15.68 -36.65 -8.61
C LYS A 198 -14.17 -36.41 -8.62
N LEU A 199 -13.54 -36.58 -7.44
CA LEU A 199 -12.08 -36.64 -7.28
C LEU A 199 -11.49 -37.71 -8.16
N THR A 200 -10.58 -37.33 -9.05
CA THR A 200 -9.89 -38.23 -9.96
C THR A 200 -8.40 -38.40 -9.63
N GLN A 201 -7.82 -37.42 -8.87
CA GLN A 201 -6.38 -37.42 -8.52
C GLN A 201 -6.11 -37.42 -7.02
N SER A 202 -4.93 -37.94 -6.65
CA SER A 202 -4.44 -37.98 -5.27
C SER A 202 -4.34 -36.57 -4.68
N THR A 203 -4.87 -36.40 -3.47
CA THR A 203 -4.79 -35.17 -2.66
C THR A 203 -3.62 -35.20 -1.68
N THR A 204 -2.73 -36.22 -1.78
CA THR A 204 -1.52 -36.30 -0.93
C THR A 204 -0.56 -35.17 -1.25
N GLY A 205 0.07 -34.61 -0.21
CA GLY A 205 1.07 -33.56 -0.37
C GLY A 205 0.55 -32.12 -0.52
N LEU A 206 -0.76 -31.88 -0.70
CA LEU A 206 -1.30 -30.52 -0.85
C LEU A 206 -1.02 -29.61 0.35
N THR A 207 -1.02 -30.16 1.57
CA THR A 207 -0.72 -29.37 2.79
C THR A 207 0.76 -28.99 2.84
N SER A 208 1.66 -29.92 2.53
CA SER A 208 3.09 -29.63 2.45
C SER A 208 3.38 -28.60 1.36
N HIS A 209 2.74 -28.70 0.22
CA HIS A 209 2.88 -27.73 -0.87
C HIS A 209 2.37 -26.33 -0.47
N LEU A 210 1.22 -26.25 0.21
CA LEU A 210 0.69 -25.01 0.76
C LEU A 210 1.70 -24.35 1.71
N LEU A 211 2.24 -25.12 2.66
CA LEU A 211 3.20 -24.62 3.66
C LEU A 211 4.50 -24.17 3.00
N HIS A 212 4.99 -24.89 1.99
CA HIS A 212 6.20 -24.50 1.24
C HIS A 212 6.04 -23.16 0.51
N ILE A 213 4.83 -22.79 0.12
CA ILE A 213 4.56 -21.49 -0.51
C ILE A 213 4.31 -20.41 0.56
N ALA A 214 3.48 -20.72 1.57
CA ALA A 214 3.02 -19.73 2.55
C ALA A 214 4.13 -19.32 3.54
N LEU A 215 4.87 -20.28 4.12
CA LEU A 215 5.79 -20.00 5.23
C LEU A 215 6.98 -19.10 4.86
N PRO A 216 7.69 -19.28 3.72
CA PRO A 216 8.79 -18.38 3.38
C PRO A 216 8.33 -16.93 3.18
N VAL A 217 7.16 -16.74 2.56
CA VAL A 217 6.56 -15.40 2.38
C VAL A 217 6.14 -14.83 3.72
N ALA A 218 5.54 -15.65 4.58
CA ALA A 218 5.09 -15.25 5.91
C ALA A 218 6.27 -14.79 6.77
N PHE A 219 7.37 -15.54 6.81
CA PHE A 219 8.51 -15.24 7.67
C PHE A 219 9.13 -13.87 7.39
N SER A 220 9.38 -13.53 6.12
CA SER A 220 9.90 -12.22 5.75
C SER A 220 8.95 -11.08 6.08
N THR A 221 7.65 -11.33 5.90
CA THR A 221 6.61 -10.33 6.21
C THR A 221 6.48 -10.14 7.72
N TYR A 222 6.63 -11.20 8.52
CA TYR A 222 6.64 -11.11 9.99
C TYR A 222 7.82 -10.30 10.51
N ALA A 223 9.02 -10.54 10.00
CA ALA A 223 10.20 -9.79 10.40
C ALA A 223 10.00 -8.28 10.17
N ARG A 224 9.58 -7.90 8.99
CA ARG A 224 9.30 -6.49 8.66
C ARG A 224 8.17 -5.90 9.50
N SER A 225 7.04 -6.61 9.60
CA SER A 225 5.88 -6.11 10.36
C SER A 225 6.18 -5.98 11.85
N GLY A 226 6.97 -6.89 12.41
CA GLY A 226 7.43 -6.81 13.79
C GLY A 226 8.29 -5.57 14.06
N LEU A 227 9.23 -5.27 13.16
CA LEU A 227 10.07 -4.07 13.25
C LEU A 227 9.23 -2.79 13.17
N LEU A 228 8.29 -2.71 12.22
CA LEU A 228 7.38 -1.57 12.10
C LEU A 228 6.52 -1.39 13.36
N THR A 229 6.04 -2.48 13.94
CA THR A 229 5.26 -2.41 15.20
C THR A 229 6.13 -1.93 16.36
N LEU A 230 7.37 -2.40 16.47
CA LEU A 230 8.32 -1.89 17.45
C LEU A 230 8.57 -0.40 17.28
N GLU A 231 8.75 0.06 16.05
CA GLU A 231 8.88 1.49 15.75
C GLU A 231 7.68 2.29 16.24
N HIS A 232 6.45 1.86 15.90
CA HIS A 232 5.21 2.53 16.34
C HIS A 232 5.07 2.59 17.86
N ILE A 233 5.52 1.57 18.60
CA ILE A 233 5.53 1.55 20.06
C ILE A 233 6.59 2.49 20.62
N LEU A 234 7.79 2.50 20.03
CA LEU A 234 8.92 3.29 20.51
C LEU A 234 8.73 4.79 20.32
N ILE A 235 7.96 5.23 19.31
CA ILE A 235 7.78 6.66 19.02
C ILE A 235 7.13 7.40 20.21
N PRO A 236 5.92 7.05 20.70
CA PRO A 236 5.35 7.73 21.85
C PRO A 236 6.19 7.59 23.12
N ILE A 237 6.85 6.46 23.32
CA ILE A 237 7.75 6.23 24.46
C ILE A 237 8.95 7.18 24.38
N GLY A 238 9.58 7.32 23.22
CA GLY A 238 10.71 8.21 22.99
C GLY A 238 10.34 9.68 23.19
N LEU A 239 9.16 10.09 22.69
CA LEU A 239 8.64 11.44 22.89
C LEU A 239 8.39 11.78 24.37
N ARG A 240 7.88 10.82 25.16
CA ARG A 240 7.73 11.01 26.60
C ARG A 240 9.08 11.14 27.30
N LYS A 241 10.08 10.38 26.91
CA LYS A 241 11.45 10.50 27.44
C LYS A 241 12.11 11.84 27.11
N SER A 242 11.72 12.50 26.03
CA SER A 242 12.19 13.84 25.69
C SER A 242 11.53 14.96 26.52
N GLY A 243 10.60 14.62 27.42
CA GLY A 243 9.92 15.57 28.32
C GLY A 243 8.50 15.95 27.93
N SER A 244 7.95 15.39 26.85
CA SER A 244 6.55 15.61 26.46
C SER A 244 5.58 14.85 27.37
N SER A 245 4.45 15.47 27.67
CA SER A 245 3.36 14.79 28.35
C SER A 245 2.81 13.62 27.50
N ARG A 246 2.01 12.75 28.09
CA ARG A 246 1.41 11.62 27.37
C ARG A 246 0.49 12.08 26.23
N GLY A 247 -0.37 13.05 26.50
CA GLY A 247 -1.28 13.60 25.50
C GLY A 247 -0.54 14.29 24.36
N GLU A 248 0.47 15.11 24.67
CA GLU A 248 1.31 15.77 23.65
C GLU A 248 2.07 14.77 22.78
N SER A 249 2.62 13.70 23.38
CA SER A 249 3.32 12.65 22.64
C SER A 249 2.41 11.91 21.66
N LEU A 250 1.18 11.60 22.10
CA LEU A 250 0.17 10.98 21.22
C LEU A 250 -0.33 11.95 20.17
N ALA A 251 -0.54 13.22 20.50
CA ALA A 251 -0.97 14.24 19.55
C ALA A 251 0.08 14.49 18.46
N ALA A 252 1.35 14.63 18.82
CA ALA A 252 2.43 14.81 17.86
C ALA A 252 2.57 13.58 16.93
N TYR A 253 2.52 12.37 17.50
CA TYR A 253 2.53 11.13 16.72
C TYR A 253 1.31 11.03 15.82
N GLY A 254 0.11 11.32 16.32
CA GLY A 254 -1.15 11.31 15.57
C GLY A 254 -1.14 12.32 14.42
N THR A 255 -0.70 13.54 14.67
CA THR A 255 -0.59 14.59 13.65
C THR A 255 0.35 14.14 12.53
N LEU A 256 1.52 13.62 12.86
CA LEU A 256 2.49 13.22 11.85
C LEU A 256 2.05 11.96 11.11
N HIS A 257 1.73 10.89 11.83
CA HIS A 257 1.50 9.57 11.23
C HIS A 257 0.09 9.38 10.69
N SER A 258 -0.94 9.87 11.39
CA SER A 258 -2.34 9.67 10.98
C SER A 258 -2.92 10.80 10.14
N MET A 259 -2.40 12.02 10.25
CA MET A 259 -2.92 13.18 9.52
C MET A 259 -2.03 13.53 8.32
N VAL A 260 -0.74 13.77 8.55
CA VAL A 260 0.17 14.28 7.50
C VAL A 260 0.60 13.19 6.52
N MET A 261 1.06 12.04 7.01
CA MET A 261 1.55 10.97 6.14
C MET A 261 0.53 10.47 5.10
N PRO A 262 -0.77 10.29 5.42
CA PRO A 262 -1.76 9.93 4.42
C PRO A 262 -1.90 10.95 3.29
N ILE A 263 -1.81 12.26 3.57
CA ILE A 263 -1.85 13.32 2.54
C ILE A 263 -0.59 13.29 1.69
N VAL A 264 0.58 13.18 2.31
CA VAL A 264 1.87 13.12 1.62
C VAL A 264 1.95 11.89 0.71
N LEU A 265 1.45 10.75 1.16
CA LEU A 265 1.50 9.49 0.42
C LEU A 265 0.33 9.28 -0.54
N PHE A 266 -0.77 10.03 -0.42
CA PHE A 266 -1.97 9.83 -1.26
C PHE A 266 -1.66 9.90 -2.77
N PRO A 267 -0.95 10.91 -3.28
CA PRO A 267 -0.68 11.00 -4.72
C PRO A 267 0.21 9.86 -5.23
N SER A 268 1.03 9.22 -4.38
CA SER A 268 1.88 8.09 -4.76
C SER A 268 1.09 6.90 -5.30
N ALA A 269 -0.20 6.80 -4.96
CA ALA A 269 -1.09 5.76 -5.43
C ALA A 269 -1.20 5.71 -6.96
N LEU A 270 -1.15 6.87 -7.62
CA LEU A 270 -1.17 6.94 -9.09
C LEU A 270 0.09 6.30 -9.68
N ILE A 271 1.24 6.66 -9.14
CA ILE A 271 2.54 6.12 -9.56
C ILE A 271 2.65 4.63 -9.27
N SER A 272 2.24 4.19 -8.08
CA SER A 272 2.28 2.78 -7.67
C SER A 272 1.42 1.90 -8.58
N ASN A 273 0.21 2.35 -8.91
CA ASN A 273 -0.67 1.63 -9.83
C ASN A 273 -0.09 1.57 -11.25
N PHE A 274 0.47 2.68 -11.73
CA PHE A 274 1.13 2.74 -13.03
C PHE A 274 2.35 1.80 -13.09
N SER A 275 3.23 1.86 -12.09
CA SER A 275 4.42 0.99 -12.00
C SER A 275 4.03 -0.49 -11.87
N GLY A 276 2.96 -0.79 -11.13
CA GLY A 276 2.42 -2.14 -10.99
C GLY A 276 1.97 -2.77 -12.32
N LEU A 277 1.43 -1.97 -13.25
CA LEU A 277 1.06 -2.44 -14.59
C LEU A 277 2.26 -2.86 -15.44
N LEU A 278 3.45 -2.33 -15.14
CA LEU A 278 4.67 -2.61 -15.90
C LEU A 278 5.46 -3.81 -15.38
N ILE A 279 5.14 -4.33 -14.19
CA ILE A 279 5.81 -5.52 -13.64
C ILE A 279 5.78 -6.71 -14.61
N PRO A 280 4.62 -7.11 -15.17
CA PRO A 280 4.56 -8.21 -16.12
C PRO A 280 5.32 -7.92 -17.43
N GLU A 281 5.30 -6.68 -17.91
CA GLU A 281 6.01 -6.28 -19.15
C GLU A 281 7.54 -6.36 -18.95
N LEU A 282 8.06 -5.89 -17.81
CA LEU A 282 9.47 -6.01 -17.46
C LEU A 282 9.89 -7.48 -17.30
N ALA A 283 9.05 -8.30 -16.66
CA ALA A 283 9.30 -9.73 -16.51
C ALA A 283 9.37 -10.44 -17.88
N GLU A 284 8.47 -10.12 -18.81
CA GLU A 284 8.47 -10.64 -20.17
C GLU A 284 9.73 -10.21 -20.94
N CYS A 285 10.10 -8.94 -20.86
CA CYS A 285 11.32 -8.43 -21.49
C CYS A 285 12.58 -9.11 -20.94
N LYS A 286 12.60 -9.41 -19.63
CA LYS A 286 13.71 -10.15 -19.00
C LYS A 286 13.83 -11.56 -19.54
N VAL A 287 12.72 -12.30 -19.65
CA VAL A 287 12.72 -13.68 -20.21
C VAL A 287 13.18 -13.70 -21.65
N ARG A 288 12.83 -12.66 -22.43
CA ARG A 288 13.26 -12.50 -23.83
C ARG A 288 14.69 -11.93 -23.97
N ASN A 289 15.41 -11.67 -22.90
CA ASN A 289 16.71 -11.01 -22.86
C ASN A 289 16.76 -9.68 -23.63
N ASN A 290 15.65 -8.94 -23.67
CA ASN A 290 15.56 -7.67 -24.39
C ASN A 290 16.02 -6.50 -23.50
N HIS A 291 17.33 -6.38 -23.30
CA HIS A 291 17.92 -5.34 -22.45
C HIS A 291 17.65 -3.90 -22.94
N ILE A 292 17.46 -3.72 -24.25
CA ILE A 292 17.16 -2.39 -24.84
C ILE A 292 15.77 -1.93 -24.35
N GLN A 293 14.78 -2.81 -24.45
CA GLN A 293 13.42 -2.52 -24.02
C GLN A 293 13.34 -2.32 -22.48
N ILE A 294 14.05 -3.14 -21.71
CA ILE A 294 14.13 -2.97 -20.24
C ILE A 294 14.67 -1.58 -19.91
N ARG A 295 15.80 -1.18 -20.49
CA ARG A 295 16.39 0.14 -20.28
C ARG A 295 15.45 1.27 -20.66
N TYR A 296 14.78 1.15 -21.80
CA TYR A 296 13.83 2.14 -22.29
C TYR A 296 12.65 2.33 -21.32
N ILE A 297 11.95 1.23 -20.96
CA ILE A 297 10.82 1.27 -20.03
C ILE A 297 11.24 1.85 -18.67
N THR A 298 12.34 1.34 -18.11
CA THR A 298 12.82 1.75 -16.79
C THR A 298 13.16 3.24 -16.76
N SER A 299 13.87 3.76 -17.77
CA SER A 299 14.20 5.18 -17.86
C SER A 299 12.97 6.07 -17.98
N ARG A 300 11.95 5.64 -18.75
CA ARG A 300 10.70 6.40 -18.92
C ARG A 300 9.88 6.44 -17.63
N VAL A 301 9.75 5.30 -16.97
CA VAL A 301 9.02 5.22 -15.69
C VAL A 301 9.70 6.07 -14.62
N PHE A 302 11.02 6.00 -14.55
CA PHE A 302 11.81 6.79 -13.60
C PHE A 302 11.64 8.30 -13.84
N GLN A 303 11.75 8.74 -15.10
CA GLN A 303 11.53 10.14 -15.50
C GLN A 303 10.12 10.62 -15.13
N LEU A 304 9.08 9.84 -15.46
CA LEU A 304 7.70 10.21 -15.16
C LEU A 304 7.41 10.25 -13.66
N SER A 305 7.99 9.32 -12.90
CA SER A 305 7.86 9.32 -11.44
C SER A 305 8.49 10.54 -10.81
N LEU A 306 9.68 10.95 -11.27
CA LEU A 306 10.33 12.20 -10.84
C LEU A 306 9.52 13.44 -11.20
N LEU A 307 9.06 13.53 -12.43
CA LEU A 307 8.28 14.66 -12.90
C LEU A 307 7.01 14.83 -12.05
N PHE A 308 6.27 13.74 -11.80
CA PHE A 308 5.07 13.78 -10.98
C PHE A 308 5.37 14.09 -9.51
N SER A 309 6.37 13.44 -8.93
CA SER A 309 6.72 13.63 -7.51
C SER A 309 7.26 15.02 -7.21
N ILE A 310 8.04 15.62 -8.12
CA ILE A 310 8.51 17.02 -8.00
C ILE A 310 7.33 17.99 -8.06
N CYS A 311 6.34 17.74 -8.93
CA CYS A 311 5.11 18.52 -8.97
C CYS A 311 4.39 18.48 -7.62
N VAL A 312 4.16 17.29 -7.08
CA VAL A 312 3.48 17.10 -5.79
C VAL A 312 4.27 17.76 -4.65
N SER A 313 5.58 17.54 -4.61
CA SER A 313 6.47 18.14 -3.62
C SER A 313 6.38 19.67 -3.62
N GLY A 314 6.49 20.29 -4.79
CA GLY A 314 6.41 21.75 -4.91
C GLY A 314 5.04 22.31 -4.50
N ILE A 315 3.96 21.61 -4.85
CA ILE A 315 2.61 21.96 -4.39
C ILE A 315 2.52 21.87 -2.86
N MET A 316 2.99 20.77 -2.27
CA MET A 316 2.96 20.57 -0.82
C MET A 316 3.80 21.60 -0.08
N ILE A 317 4.96 22.02 -0.62
CA ILE A 317 5.78 23.10 -0.04
C ILE A 317 5.06 24.44 -0.12
N CYS A 318 4.53 24.77 -1.31
CA CYS A 318 3.97 26.11 -1.58
C CYS A 318 2.61 26.33 -0.93
N PHE A 319 1.83 25.28 -0.73
CA PHE A 319 0.48 25.33 -0.17
C PHE A 319 0.36 24.61 1.18
N SER A 320 1.48 24.36 1.87
CA SER A 320 1.51 23.64 3.16
C SER A 320 0.60 24.28 4.22
N ASN A 321 0.63 25.61 4.32
CA ASN A 321 -0.17 26.33 5.31
C ASN A 321 -1.67 26.21 5.02
N GLU A 322 -2.05 26.41 3.77
CA GLU A 322 -3.44 26.31 3.32
C GLU A 322 -3.97 24.87 3.44
N LEU A 323 -3.14 23.88 3.08
CA LEU A 323 -3.50 22.48 3.22
C LEU A 323 -3.71 22.08 4.67
N GLY A 324 -2.78 22.42 5.58
CA GLY A 324 -2.91 22.07 6.99
C GLY A 324 -4.09 22.78 7.66
N GLN A 325 -4.36 24.04 7.31
CA GLN A 325 -5.48 24.81 7.86
C GLN A 325 -6.82 24.38 7.30
N VAL A 326 -6.94 24.23 5.97
CA VAL A 326 -8.21 23.90 5.32
C VAL A 326 -8.62 22.44 5.60
N ILE A 327 -7.65 21.52 5.65
CA ILE A 327 -7.95 20.10 5.82
C ILE A 327 -8.08 19.72 7.30
N TYR A 328 -7.18 20.21 8.16
CA TYR A 328 -7.07 19.78 9.56
C TYR A 328 -7.22 20.89 10.59
N SER A 329 -7.35 22.14 10.17
CA SER A 329 -7.36 23.31 11.06
C SER A 329 -6.17 23.34 12.03
N SER A 330 -5.00 22.86 11.59
CA SER A 330 -3.81 22.65 12.40
C SER A 330 -2.56 23.32 11.81
N ASN A 331 -1.90 24.16 12.60
CA ASN A 331 -0.62 24.75 12.26
C ASN A 331 0.52 23.71 12.31
N GLU A 332 0.43 22.75 13.21
CA GLU A 332 1.41 21.66 13.32
C GLU A 332 1.40 20.79 12.07
N ALA A 333 0.20 20.40 11.60
CA ALA A 333 0.06 19.67 10.36
C ALA A 333 0.65 20.44 9.18
N SER A 334 0.42 21.75 9.10
CA SER A 334 1.02 22.63 8.08
C SER A 334 2.55 22.56 8.08
N SER A 335 3.13 22.64 9.29
CA SER A 335 4.59 22.62 9.48
C SER A 335 5.18 21.25 9.06
N TYR A 336 4.55 20.16 9.45
CA TYR A 336 5.01 18.81 9.09
C TYR A 336 4.84 18.53 7.59
N ILE A 337 3.75 18.98 6.95
CA ILE A 337 3.59 18.89 5.49
C ILE A 337 4.76 19.58 4.80
N LYS A 338 5.06 20.84 5.20
CA LYS A 338 6.15 21.62 4.61
C LYS A 338 7.51 20.95 4.78
N LEU A 339 7.74 20.36 5.96
CA LEU A 339 9.02 19.72 6.31
C LEU A 339 9.23 18.40 5.58
N LEU A 340 8.18 17.59 5.43
CA LEU A 340 8.27 16.29 4.73
C LEU A 340 8.17 16.40 3.20
N ALA A 341 7.60 17.50 2.69
CA ALA A 341 7.39 17.65 1.24
C ALA A 341 8.67 17.51 0.38
N PRO A 342 9.86 17.98 0.78
CA PRO A 342 11.10 17.75 0.02
C PRO A 342 11.47 16.27 -0.12
N LEU A 343 10.98 15.40 0.76
CA LEU A 343 11.24 13.96 0.74
C LEU A 343 10.34 13.22 -0.27
N ILE A 344 9.22 13.81 -0.69
CA ILE A 344 8.24 13.19 -1.60
C ILE A 344 8.87 12.61 -2.87
N PRO A 345 9.78 13.31 -3.60
CA PRO A 345 10.41 12.75 -4.78
C PRO A 345 11.17 11.45 -4.51
N ILE A 346 11.81 11.36 -3.36
CA ILE A 346 12.58 10.19 -2.92
C ILE A 346 11.63 9.04 -2.59
N MET A 347 10.60 9.26 -1.78
CA MET A 347 9.60 8.27 -1.39
C MET A 347 8.85 7.67 -2.59
N TYR A 348 8.48 8.50 -3.57
CA TYR A 348 7.76 8.02 -4.75
C TYR A 348 8.69 7.26 -5.70
N LEU A 349 9.94 7.69 -5.81
CA LEU A 349 10.95 6.94 -6.56
C LEU A 349 11.23 5.59 -5.94
N ASP A 350 11.35 5.50 -4.61
CA ASP A 350 11.55 4.23 -3.92
C ASP A 350 10.43 3.25 -4.23
N THR A 351 9.17 3.67 -4.07
CA THR A 351 8.00 2.85 -4.40
C THR A 351 8.01 2.35 -5.86
N THR A 352 8.41 3.21 -6.79
CA THR A 352 8.49 2.89 -8.22
C THR A 352 9.62 1.92 -8.50
N THR A 353 10.79 2.17 -7.92
CA THR A 353 12.00 1.36 -8.06
C THR A 353 11.79 -0.04 -7.50
N ASP A 354 11.15 -0.15 -6.34
CA ASP A 354 10.78 -1.42 -5.73
C ASP A 354 9.85 -2.26 -6.64
N SER A 355 8.86 -1.62 -7.29
CA SER A 355 8.01 -2.27 -8.28
C SER A 355 8.79 -2.77 -9.49
N MET A 356 9.71 -1.95 -10.03
CA MET A 356 10.56 -2.35 -11.17
C MET A 356 11.53 -3.47 -10.81
N LEU A 357 12.15 -3.43 -9.63
CA LEU A 357 13.03 -4.50 -9.13
C LEU A 357 12.28 -5.82 -9.00
N LYS A 358 11.05 -5.81 -8.50
CA LYS A 358 10.18 -7.00 -8.46
C LYS A 358 9.89 -7.56 -9.86
N GLY A 359 9.58 -6.70 -10.84
CA GLY A 359 9.40 -7.08 -12.23
C GLY A 359 10.66 -7.68 -12.87
N LEU A 360 11.83 -7.21 -12.47
CA LEU A 360 13.13 -7.71 -12.89
C LEU A 360 13.60 -8.93 -12.06
N GLY A 361 12.76 -9.51 -11.20
CA GLY A 361 13.08 -10.68 -10.39
C GLY A 361 14.14 -10.44 -9.31
N GLN A 362 14.29 -9.20 -8.85
CA GLN A 362 15.17 -8.80 -7.74
C GLN A 362 14.39 -8.65 -6.42
N GLN A 363 13.30 -9.41 -6.27
CA GLN A 363 12.41 -9.31 -5.12
C GLN A 363 13.11 -9.56 -3.78
N LEU A 364 14.03 -10.53 -3.73
CA LEU A 364 14.78 -10.84 -2.49
C LEU A 364 15.66 -9.67 -2.05
N TYR A 365 16.30 -8.99 -3.01
CA TYR A 365 17.09 -7.81 -2.71
C TYR A 365 16.22 -6.70 -2.11
N SER A 366 15.10 -6.37 -2.75
CA SER A 366 14.14 -5.39 -2.27
C SER A 366 13.64 -5.73 -0.85
N MET A 367 13.31 -7.00 -0.59
CA MET A 367 12.89 -7.46 0.74
C MET A 367 13.98 -7.25 1.80
N ASN A 368 15.22 -7.58 1.48
CA ASN A 368 16.35 -7.44 2.42
C ASN A 368 16.61 -5.97 2.75
N ILE A 369 16.59 -5.08 1.75
CA ILE A 369 16.76 -3.64 1.98
C ILE A 369 15.62 -3.10 2.87
N ASN A 370 14.38 -3.48 2.62
CA ASN A 370 13.24 -3.06 3.45
C ASN A 370 13.34 -3.56 4.92
N ILE A 371 13.98 -4.70 5.18
CA ILE A 371 14.23 -5.19 6.55
C ILE A 371 15.36 -4.39 7.19
N ILE A 372 16.43 -4.10 6.45
CA ILE A 372 17.54 -3.26 6.91
C ILE A 372 17.03 -1.86 7.25
N ASP A 373 16.22 -1.28 6.38
CA ASP A 373 15.57 0.02 6.57
C ASP A 373 14.75 0.05 7.86
N ALA A 374 13.82 -0.89 8.04
CA ALA A 374 13.01 -0.99 9.25
C ALA A 374 13.85 -1.21 10.53
N SER A 375 14.95 -1.99 10.44
CA SER A 375 15.86 -2.20 11.57
C SER A 375 16.61 -0.91 11.91
N LEU A 376 17.05 -0.18 10.91
CA LEU A 376 17.72 1.12 11.09
C LEU A 376 16.76 2.17 11.66
N SER A 377 15.49 2.19 11.19
CA SER A 377 14.45 3.08 11.70
C SER A 377 14.23 2.86 13.20
N VAL A 378 14.04 1.61 13.63
CA VAL A 378 13.88 1.26 15.06
C VAL A 378 15.09 1.73 15.88
N LEU A 379 16.31 1.53 15.39
CA LEU A 379 17.53 1.93 16.08
C LEU A 379 17.63 3.45 16.20
N LEU A 380 17.36 4.18 15.12
CA LEU A 380 17.41 5.64 15.11
C LEU A 380 16.31 6.24 15.98
N VAL A 381 15.09 5.71 15.93
CA VAL A 381 13.99 6.11 16.81
C VAL A 381 14.40 5.96 18.27
N TRP A 382 14.98 4.82 18.64
CA TRP A 382 15.42 4.55 20.02
C TRP A 382 16.50 5.53 20.50
N ILE A 383 17.41 5.97 19.61
CA ILE A 383 18.53 6.87 19.96
C ILE A 383 18.11 8.34 19.89
N LEU A 384 17.44 8.75 18.81
CA LEU A 384 17.22 10.19 18.50
C LEU A 384 15.98 10.78 19.19
N LEU A 385 14.90 10.01 19.38
CA LEU A 385 13.68 10.55 19.96
C LEU A 385 13.86 11.03 21.42
N PRO A 386 14.52 10.30 22.32
CA PRO A 386 14.70 10.77 23.69
C PRO A 386 15.46 12.08 23.80
N SER A 387 16.34 12.39 22.85
CA SER A 387 17.18 13.59 22.85
C SER A 387 16.60 14.77 22.05
N LEU A 388 15.93 14.47 20.93
CA LEU A 388 15.48 15.48 19.95
C LEU A 388 13.95 15.57 19.84
N GLY A 389 13.20 14.74 20.57
CA GLY A 389 11.75 14.67 20.46
C GLY A 389 11.26 14.37 19.04
N ILE A 390 10.19 15.03 18.61
CA ILE A 390 9.58 14.81 17.28
C ILE A 390 10.54 15.13 16.12
N ASN A 391 11.47 16.06 16.31
CA ASN A 391 12.48 16.36 15.30
C ASN A 391 13.41 15.16 15.08
N GLY A 392 13.70 14.37 16.12
CA GLY A 392 14.45 13.11 16.02
C GLY A 392 13.73 12.09 15.14
N TYR A 393 12.40 12.03 15.23
CA TYR A 393 11.61 11.16 14.34
C TYR A 393 11.65 11.62 12.88
N ILE A 394 11.52 12.93 12.66
CA ILE A 394 11.60 13.48 11.31
C ILE A 394 12.98 13.21 10.68
N ILE A 395 14.05 13.41 11.45
CA ILE A 395 15.42 13.08 11.01
C ILE A 395 15.54 11.58 10.67
N THR A 396 14.93 10.71 11.49
CA THR A 396 14.89 9.26 11.22
C THR A 396 14.25 8.98 9.87
N ILE A 397 13.07 9.54 9.60
CA ILE A 397 12.37 9.38 8.31
C ILE A 397 13.27 9.82 7.14
N PHE A 398 13.94 10.98 7.26
CA PHE A 398 14.85 11.45 6.21
C PHE A 398 16.02 10.49 5.96
N ILE A 399 16.67 10.02 7.01
CA ILE A 399 17.83 9.12 6.89
C ILE A 399 17.41 7.79 6.26
N THR A 400 16.35 7.17 6.78
CA THR A 400 15.90 5.85 6.34
C THR A 400 15.40 5.90 4.89
N GLU A 401 14.55 6.84 4.53
CA GLU A 401 14.03 6.99 3.17
C GLU A 401 15.13 7.29 2.14
N ILE A 402 16.09 8.16 2.47
CA ILE A 402 17.21 8.46 1.57
C ILE A 402 18.09 7.22 1.37
N LEU A 403 18.40 6.48 2.43
CA LEU A 403 19.20 5.26 2.34
C LEU A 403 18.47 4.17 1.56
N ASN A 404 17.20 3.89 1.89
CA ASN A 404 16.39 2.89 1.20
C ASN A 404 16.29 3.18 -0.31
N ALA A 405 15.91 4.41 -0.66
CA ALA A 405 15.83 4.83 -2.06
C ALA A 405 17.19 4.75 -2.77
N THR A 406 18.28 5.16 -2.11
CA THR A 406 19.62 5.11 -2.68
C THR A 406 20.02 3.68 -3.03
N PHE A 407 19.87 2.73 -2.10
CA PHE A 407 20.19 1.32 -2.36
C PHE A 407 19.30 0.73 -3.47
N SER A 408 18.01 1.02 -3.44
CA SER A 408 17.06 0.57 -4.46
C SER A 408 17.41 1.13 -5.85
N ILE A 409 17.71 2.43 -5.96
CA ILE A 409 18.05 3.10 -7.23
C ILE A 409 19.39 2.59 -7.76
N VAL A 410 20.43 2.49 -6.94
CA VAL A 410 21.75 1.97 -7.35
C VAL A 410 21.60 0.54 -7.88
N LYS A 411 20.82 -0.31 -7.22
CA LYS A 411 20.55 -1.67 -7.71
C LYS A 411 19.81 -1.67 -9.03
N LEU A 412 18.80 -0.82 -9.20
CA LEU A 412 18.06 -0.72 -10.45
C LEU A 412 18.96 -0.28 -11.59
N ILE A 413 19.79 0.74 -11.39
CA ILE A 413 20.77 1.23 -12.39
C ILE A 413 21.74 0.11 -12.76
N SER A 414 22.26 -0.62 -11.77
CA SER A 414 23.18 -1.74 -11.98
C SER A 414 22.57 -2.87 -12.82
N VAL A 415 21.29 -3.20 -12.59
CA VAL A 415 20.61 -4.30 -13.31
C VAL A 415 20.18 -3.88 -14.71
N THR A 416 19.81 -2.62 -14.92
CA THR A 416 19.24 -2.14 -16.19
C THR A 416 20.25 -1.42 -17.08
N ASN A 417 21.39 -0.98 -16.53
CA ASN A 417 22.37 -0.11 -17.19
C ASN A 417 21.71 1.14 -17.82
N MET A 418 20.66 1.69 -17.15
CA MET A 418 19.98 2.88 -17.63
C MET A 418 20.88 4.11 -17.50
N LYS A 419 20.80 5.01 -18.47
CA LYS A 419 21.45 6.32 -18.39
C LYS A 419 20.50 7.30 -17.72
N THR A 420 20.99 8.05 -16.75
CA THR A 420 20.25 9.09 -16.04
C THR A 420 20.58 10.46 -16.63
N ASP A 421 19.56 11.25 -16.93
CA ASP A 421 19.70 12.64 -17.36
C ASP A 421 19.19 13.55 -16.24
N THR A 422 20.08 13.88 -15.31
CA THR A 422 19.76 14.67 -14.11
C THR A 422 19.19 16.04 -14.46
N VAL A 423 19.69 16.68 -15.52
CA VAL A 423 19.22 18.00 -15.94
C VAL A 423 17.76 17.92 -16.39
N LYS A 424 17.45 16.98 -17.26
CA LYS A 424 16.10 16.80 -17.81
C LYS A 424 15.11 16.30 -16.77
N TRP A 425 15.54 15.42 -15.88
CA TRP A 425 14.64 14.70 -14.96
C TRP A 425 14.43 15.42 -13.62
N ILE A 426 15.39 16.26 -13.20
CA ILE A 426 15.33 16.93 -11.89
C ILE A 426 15.33 18.45 -12.08
N PHE A 427 16.37 19.05 -12.66
CA PHE A 427 16.52 20.51 -12.67
C PHE A 427 15.43 21.22 -13.48
N LYS A 428 15.06 20.72 -14.66
CA LYS A 428 13.98 21.32 -15.46
C LYS A 428 12.61 21.25 -14.73
N PRO A 429 12.15 20.08 -14.22
CA PRO A 429 10.92 20.03 -13.45
C PRO A 429 10.92 20.91 -12.19
N LEU A 430 12.06 21.02 -11.48
CA LEU A 430 12.20 21.90 -10.34
C LEU A 430 12.02 23.38 -10.74
N ALA A 431 12.66 23.83 -11.80
CA ALA A 431 12.47 25.18 -12.32
C ALA A 431 11.02 25.42 -12.75
N CYS A 432 10.38 24.43 -13.40
CA CYS A 432 9.00 24.53 -13.85
C CYS A 432 8.01 24.64 -12.67
N ILE A 433 8.23 23.91 -11.58
CA ILE A 433 7.31 23.96 -10.42
C ILE A 433 7.45 25.28 -9.67
N VAL A 434 8.66 25.79 -9.51
CA VAL A 434 8.90 27.12 -8.90
C VAL A 434 8.27 28.22 -9.76
N GLY A 435 8.45 28.17 -11.08
CA GLY A 435 7.83 29.12 -12.00
C GLY A 435 6.31 29.06 -11.98
N SER A 436 5.72 27.86 -12.07
CA SER A 436 4.26 27.68 -12.11
C SER A 436 3.58 28.13 -10.82
N THR A 437 4.14 27.80 -9.66
CA THR A 437 3.60 28.22 -8.36
C THR A 437 3.74 29.72 -8.14
N SER A 438 4.84 30.33 -8.58
CA SER A 438 5.05 31.79 -8.50
C SER A 438 4.06 32.54 -9.39
N VAL A 439 3.88 32.12 -10.65
CA VAL A 439 2.90 32.72 -11.56
C VAL A 439 1.47 32.51 -11.04
N SER A 440 1.14 31.32 -10.55
CA SER A 440 -0.17 31.05 -9.96
C SER A 440 -0.44 31.95 -8.75
N LYS A 441 0.51 32.11 -7.82
CA LYS A 441 0.37 33.02 -6.68
C LYS A 441 0.16 34.47 -7.12
N LEU A 442 0.89 34.93 -8.12
CA LEU A 442 0.73 36.28 -8.67
C LEU A 442 -0.68 36.47 -9.28
N LEU A 443 -1.17 35.53 -10.08
CA LEU A 443 -2.51 35.58 -10.66
C LEU A 443 -3.60 35.65 -9.60
N PHE A 444 -3.50 34.86 -8.54
CA PHE A 444 -4.48 34.83 -7.46
C PHE A 444 -4.41 36.04 -6.54
N SER A 445 -3.23 36.64 -6.34
CA SER A 445 -3.07 37.86 -5.53
C SER A 445 -3.61 39.11 -6.24
N THR A 446 -3.49 39.19 -7.58
CA THR A 446 -3.85 40.36 -8.38
C THR A 446 -5.26 40.31 -8.95
N VAL A 447 -5.70 39.12 -9.45
CA VAL A 447 -6.96 38.99 -10.19
C VAL A 447 -8.08 38.43 -9.32
N TRP A 448 -7.75 37.53 -8.38
CA TRP A 448 -8.73 36.79 -7.59
C TRP A 448 -8.43 36.89 -6.09
N ARG A 449 -8.94 37.93 -5.43
CA ARG A 449 -8.98 38.00 -3.97
C ARG A 449 -10.02 37.01 -3.41
N LEU A 450 -9.89 35.74 -3.69
CA LEU A 450 -10.79 34.72 -3.15
C LEU A 450 -10.47 34.49 -1.67
N GLN A 451 -11.53 34.49 -0.86
CA GLN A 451 -11.50 34.11 0.54
C GLN A 451 -10.88 32.73 0.71
N GLN A 452 -10.15 32.48 1.77
CA GLN A 452 -9.52 31.17 2.09
C GLN A 452 -10.61 30.10 2.28
N SER A 453 -11.07 29.52 1.18
CA SER A 453 -12.01 28.41 1.18
C SER A 453 -11.39 27.17 0.52
N ALA A 454 -11.89 25.99 0.85
CA ALA A 454 -11.46 24.72 0.22
C ALA A 454 -11.59 24.76 -1.31
N PHE A 455 -12.61 25.43 -1.81
CA PHE A 455 -12.82 25.60 -3.27
C PHE A 455 -11.73 26.48 -3.89
N SER A 456 -11.40 27.60 -3.27
CA SER A 456 -10.34 28.51 -3.73
C SER A 456 -8.98 27.78 -3.78
N LEU A 457 -8.65 27.02 -2.74
CA LEU A 457 -7.42 26.22 -2.67
C LEU A 457 -7.37 25.19 -3.79
N THR A 458 -8.48 24.47 -4.04
CA THR A 458 -8.55 23.46 -5.10
C THR A 458 -8.34 24.07 -6.49
N VAL A 459 -8.95 25.22 -6.76
CA VAL A 459 -8.76 25.94 -8.03
C VAL A 459 -7.31 26.40 -8.17
N HIS A 460 -6.72 26.98 -7.13
CA HIS A 460 -5.34 27.45 -7.13
C HIS A 460 -4.33 26.31 -7.39
N ILE A 461 -4.49 25.18 -6.70
CA ILE A 461 -3.67 23.99 -6.94
C ILE A 461 -3.85 23.49 -8.38
N THR A 462 -5.08 23.41 -8.87
CA THR A 462 -5.37 22.93 -10.25
C THR A 462 -4.70 23.83 -11.30
N VAL A 463 -4.80 25.14 -11.15
CA VAL A 463 -4.11 26.12 -12.03
C VAL A 463 -2.60 25.93 -11.97
N SER A 464 -2.02 25.76 -10.77
CA SER A 464 -0.58 25.51 -10.60
C SER A 464 -0.12 24.24 -11.30
N VAL A 465 -0.91 23.15 -11.23
CA VAL A 465 -0.63 21.88 -11.92
C VAL A 465 -0.68 22.07 -13.42
N ILE A 466 -1.71 22.73 -13.94
CA ILE A 466 -1.83 23.00 -15.39
C ILE A 466 -0.64 23.83 -15.89
N LEU A 467 -0.29 24.91 -15.21
CA LEU A 467 0.87 25.73 -15.54
C LEU A 467 2.18 24.94 -15.50
N TYR A 468 2.33 24.07 -14.50
CA TYR A 468 3.48 23.18 -14.41
C TYR A 468 3.65 22.30 -15.64
N PHE A 469 2.59 21.62 -16.08
CA PHE A 469 2.66 20.79 -17.29
C PHE A 469 2.91 21.61 -18.55
N VAL A 470 2.31 22.81 -18.66
CA VAL A 470 2.60 23.73 -19.77
C VAL A 470 4.08 24.11 -19.80
N PHE A 471 4.67 24.46 -18.65
CA PHE A 471 6.09 24.79 -18.57
C PHE A 471 6.99 23.59 -18.86
N CYS A 472 6.61 22.38 -18.39
CA CYS A 472 7.37 21.16 -18.71
C CYS A 472 7.36 20.84 -20.21
N ILE A 473 6.29 21.12 -20.92
CA ILE A 473 6.21 20.97 -22.38
C ILE A 473 7.06 22.06 -23.07
N ALA A 474 6.96 23.31 -22.63
CA ALA A 474 7.71 24.44 -23.17
C ALA A 474 9.24 24.30 -23.01
N THR A 475 9.69 23.74 -21.87
CA THR A 475 11.11 23.51 -21.59
C THR A 475 11.64 22.17 -22.11
N PHE A 476 10.82 21.41 -22.84
CA PHE A 476 11.15 20.06 -23.30
C PHE A 476 11.58 19.10 -22.17
N ALA A 477 11.10 19.31 -20.96
CA ALA A 477 11.22 18.34 -19.87
C ALA A 477 10.39 17.09 -20.17
N VAL A 478 9.22 17.27 -20.82
CA VAL A 478 8.36 16.23 -21.38
C VAL A 478 8.45 16.30 -22.91
N SER A 479 8.82 15.20 -23.56
CA SER A 479 8.88 15.11 -25.02
C SER A 479 7.54 14.61 -25.59
N ARG A 480 7.29 14.88 -26.88
CA ARG A 480 6.12 14.33 -27.59
C ARG A 480 6.08 12.80 -27.57
N ASP A 481 7.25 12.17 -27.56
CA ASP A 481 7.37 10.71 -27.49
C ASP A 481 6.97 10.16 -26.13
N ASP A 482 7.19 10.93 -25.04
CA ASP A 482 6.72 10.55 -23.70
C ASP A 482 5.19 10.52 -23.63
N ILE A 483 4.53 11.52 -24.23
CA ILE A 483 3.06 11.59 -24.28
C ILE A 483 2.49 10.45 -25.13
N ARG A 484 3.07 10.17 -26.30
CA ARG A 484 2.65 9.05 -27.15
C ARG A 484 2.82 7.70 -26.46
N TRP A 485 3.92 7.53 -25.71
CA TRP A 485 4.20 6.30 -24.98
C TRP A 485 3.17 6.06 -23.87
N ILE A 486 2.80 7.07 -23.08
CA ILE A 486 1.74 6.98 -22.07
C ILE A 486 0.42 6.58 -22.75
N GLY A 487 0.05 7.24 -23.86
CA GLY A 487 -1.14 6.90 -24.63
C GLY A 487 -1.16 5.45 -25.11
N SER A 488 -0.01 4.93 -25.57
CA SER A 488 0.11 3.54 -26.03
C SER A 488 -0.09 2.50 -24.92
N ILE A 489 0.38 2.77 -23.70
CA ILE A 489 0.19 1.88 -22.54
C ILE A 489 -1.29 1.83 -22.14
N LEU A 490 -1.94 2.99 -22.07
CA LEU A 490 -3.36 3.08 -21.72
C LEU A 490 -4.23 2.36 -22.76
N HIS A 491 -3.90 2.48 -24.04
CA HIS A 491 -4.63 1.82 -25.12
C HIS A 491 -4.41 0.30 -25.14
N LYS A 492 -3.18 -0.18 -24.93
CA LYS A 492 -2.88 -1.63 -24.77
C LYS A 492 -3.64 -2.25 -23.60
N SER A 493 -3.71 -1.54 -22.47
CA SER A 493 -4.48 -1.98 -21.29
C SER A 493 -5.98 -2.11 -21.59
N SER A 494 -6.53 -1.19 -22.39
CA SER A 494 -7.93 -1.21 -22.81
C SER A 494 -8.23 -2.36 -23.79
N GLN A 495 -7.37 -2.62 -24.76
CA GLN A 495 -7.57 -3.71 -25.73
C GLN A 495 -7.42 -5.11 -25.10
N LYS A 496 -6.57 -5.28 -24.07
CA LYS A 496 -6.46 -6.54 -23.33
C LYS A 496 -7.72 -6.85 -22.51
N LYS A 497 -8.51 -5.82 -22.15
CA LYS A 497 -9.83 -5.97 -21.50
C LYS A 497 -10.97 -6.29 -22.47
N SER A 498 -10.84 -5.96 -23.74
CA SER A 498 -11.93 -6.07 -24.74
C SER A 498 -11.87 -7.33 -25.61
N LYS A 499 -10.80 -8.13 -25.58
CA LYS A 499 -10.77 -9.43 -26.25
C LYS A 499 -11.19 -10.53 -25.26
N PRO A 500 -12.39 -11.12 -25.40
CA PRO A 500 -12.66 -12.41 -24.79
C PRO A 500 -11.67 -13.40 -25.41
N GLU A 501 -10.91 -14.12 -24.58
CA GLU A 501 -10.06 -15.23 -25.01
C GLU A 501 -10.97 -16.22 -25.77
N ARG A 502 -10.97 -16.18 -27.11
CA ARG A 502 -11.38 -17.32 -27.92
C ARG A 502 -10.47 -18.46 -27.50
N GLY A 503 -11.10 -19.62 -27.24
CA GLY A 503 -10.47 -20.81 -26.70
C GLY A 503 -9.10 -21.07 -27.31
N SER A 504 -8.16 -21.38 -26.47
CA SER A 504 -6.82 -21.81 -26.82
C SER A 504 -6.93 -23.08 -27.67
N ASP A 505 -6.77 -22.95 -28.98
CA ASP A 505 -6.28 -24.05 -29.77
C ASP A 505 -4.90 -24.40 -29.23
N ALA A 506 -4.80 -25.58 -28.63
CA ALA A 506 -3.54 -26.16 -28.20
C ALA A 506 -2.60 -26.20 -29.41
N PRO A 507 -1.31 -25.87 -29.28
CA PRO A 507 -0.37 -26.04 -30.38
C PRO A 507 -0.38 -27.53 -30.78
N PRO A 508 -0.36 -27.86 -32.09
CA PRO A 508 -0.34 -29.24 -32.53
C PRO A 508 0.88 -29.95 -31.97
N LEU A 509 0.65 -31.05 -31.25
CA LEU A 509 1.69 -31.96 -30.81
C LEU A 509 2.50 -32.35 -32.03
N LEU A 510 3.77 -31.95 -32.09
CA LEU A 510 4.77 -32.42 -33.04
C LEU A 510 4.80 -33.97 -32.95
N ASN A 511 4.28 -34.61 -33.99
CA ASN A 511 4.30 -36.04 -34.21
C ASN A 511 5.76 -36.51 -34.29
N SER A 512 6.31 -37.00 -33.18
CA SER A 512 7.65 -37.61 -33.09
C SER A 512 7.74 -39.01 -33.72
N SER A 513 7.20 -39.18 -34.93
CA SER A 513 7.26 -40.50 -35.63
C SER A 513 7.90 -40.47 -37.01
N LYS A 514 8.66 -39.41 -37.39
CA LYS A 514 9.34 -39.37 -38.70
C LYS A 514 10.81 -38.94 -38.69
N THR A 515 11.59 -39.32 -37.69
CA THR A 515 13.06 -39.14 -37.73
C THR A 515 13.78 -40.31 -37.07
N ARG A 516 13.42 -41.56 -37.52
CA ARG A 516 14.17 -42.78 -37.18
C ARG A 516 14.42 -43.63 -38.41
N LYS A 517 14.87 -43.00 -39.51
CA LYS A 517 15.34 -43.72 -40.71
C LYS A 517 16.31 -42.85 -41.53
N GLN A 518 17.38 -42.38 -40.96
CA GLN A 518 18.58 -41.91 -41.71
C GLN A 518 19.73 -41.73 -40.73
N ALA A 519 20.23 -42.81 -40.17
CA ALA A 519 21.54 -42.94 -39.57
C ALA A 519 21.95 -44.43 -39.60
N LYS A 520 22.11 -44.94 -40.83
CA LYS A 520 22.87 -46.14 -41.15
C LYS A 520 23.24 -46.00 -42.62
N ILE A 521 24.32 -45.33 -42.91
CA ILE A 521 25.39 -45.64 -43.87
C ILE A 521 26.59 -44.80 -43.39
#